data_a74e85becdce57e97fefe203472c14f5
#
_entry.id   a74e85becdce57e97fefe203472c14f5
#
_cell.length_a   1.000
_cell.length_b   1.000
_cell.length_c   1.000
_cell.angle_alpha   90.00
_cell.angle_beta   90.00
_cell.angle_gamma   90.00
#
_symmetry.space_group_name_H-M   'P 1'
#
loop_
_entity.id
_entity.type
_entity.pdbx_description
1 polymer ?
#
loop_
_entity_poly.entity_id
_entity_poly.type
_entity_poly.pdbx_seq_one_letter_code
_entity_poly.pdbx_strand_id
1 'polypeptide(L)'
;MKKEPRRRKVYAYRGRQRNMFHTRHRFRSVLSVLLTILIILLLVAAGYFAAGPLSRLWHKWRGSEDSAPEPSRMVTEDSSLPEVTSVPQTTTAVPPDVSMETTTAQFTTTAVPTADIGLKSYTYVGYCLGEDALKSTFALDAALAELPAGSCVIVPLKCEGGALLYRSEVQGASASGATGDAALTIAEIAQALQAHQLSGIAQLALLEDTYYPAYDPTAGFLLEDGFSRWLDNKPEKSGKPWMSPFSDSAIGYLQALTGEIMQAGFPLILCTDLEYPAFYDTDLELLGNQVQNRQTRAEALIQVLNSVNQTASDQGGAAMYGFSLYDALNRDAEALQPVILNTQSAVVYIDPNSFRDSFWYNNAKVNLSGMSMPERLEVLMPIAQELCGDMHLIPCFRERSFRQQEREQAEAWLHANGYAQYMFR
;
A
#
# COMPACT_ATOMS: atom_id res chain seq x y z
N MET A 1 -35.79 -8.92 -37.51
CA MET A 1 -34.99 -7.98 -36.72
C MET A 1 -34.55 -8.71 -35.45
N LYS A 2 -33.32 -9.22 -35.41
CA LYS A 2 -32.73 -9.87 -34.23
C LYS A 2 -32.12 -8.74 -33.35
N LYS A 3 -32.59 -8.60 -32.09
CA LYS A 3 -32.03 -7.69 -31.11
C LYS A 3 -30.69 -8.26 -30.66
N GLU A 4 -29.62 -7.50 -30.85
CA GLU A 4 -28.29 -7.80 -30.28
C GLU A 4 -28.36 -7.77 -28.74
N PRO A 5 -27.68 -8.71 -28.05
CA PRO A 5 -27.61 -8.72 -26.60
C PRO A 5 -26.76 -7.54 -26.12
N ARG A 6 -27.34 -6.71 -25.24
CA ARG A 6 -26.63 -5.63 -24.54
C ARG A 6 -25.50 -6.22 -23.71
N ARG A 7 -24.25 -5.92 -24.09
CA ARG A 7 -23.06 -6.20 -23.28
C ARG A 7 -23.20 -5.51 -21.92
N ARG A 8 -23.27 -6.31 -20.85
CA ARG A 8 -23.16 -5.78 -19.47
C ARG A 8 -21.77 -5.21 -19.26
N LYS A 9 -21.73 -3.95 -18.80
CA LYS A 9 -20.47 -3.34 -18.36
C LYS A 9 -20.06 -4.02 -17.05
N VAL A 10 -19.01 -4.82 -17.09
CA VAL A 10 -18.33 -5.32 -15.91
C VAL A 10 -17.56 -4.11 -15.35
N TYR A 11 -17.92 -3.66 -14.15
CA TYR A 11 -17.18 -2.60 -13.46
C TYR A 11 -15.92 -3.23 -12.86
N ALA A 12 -14.80 -3.01 -13.50
CA ALA A 12 -13.52 -3.37 -12.95
C ALA A 12 -13.20 -2.50 -11.72
N TYR A 13 -12.76 -3.15 -10.65
CA TYR A 13 -12.21 -2.54 -9.45
C TYR A 13 -11.17 -1.48 -9.83
N ARG A 14 -11.42 -0.24 -9.44
CA ARG A 14 -10.44 0.82 -9.47
C ARG A 14 -9.66 0.77 -8.17
N GLY A 15 -8.69 -0.13 -8.07
CA GLY A 15 -7.59 0.07 -7.16
C GLY A 15 -7.06 1.49 -7.40
N ARG A 16 -6.95 2.27 -6.35
CA ARG A 16 -6.41 3.63 -6.41
C ARG A 16 -4.95 3.51 -6.81
N GLN A 17 -4.69 3.49 -8.14
CA GLN A 17 -3.33 3.67 -8.62
C GLN A 17 -2.85 4.98 -8.02
N ARG A 18 -1.97 4.92 -7.04
CA ARG A 18 -1.10 6.03 -6.67
C ARG A 18 -0.21 6.31 -7.86
N ASN A 19 -0.70 7.16 -8.76
CA ASN A 19 0.05 7.68 -9.87
C ASN A 19 1.08 8.68 -9.33
N MET A 20 2.20 8.19 -8.81
CA MET A 20 3.27 9.06 -8.33
C MET A 20 4.03 9.80 -9.46
N PHE A 21 3.76 9.54 -10.73
CA PHE A 21 4.41 10.28 -11.84
C PHE A 21 3.48 10.50 -13.03
N HIS A 22 2.60 11.49 -12.92
CA HIS A 22 1.89 12.04 -14.07
C HIS A 22 2.66 13.20 -14.70
N THR A 23 3.50 12.92 -15.68
CA THR A 23 4.12 13.95 -16.53
C THR A 23 3.12 14.75 -17.38
N ARG A 24 1.87 14.32 -17.51
CA ARG A 24 0.82 15.07 -18.20
C ARG A 24 0.12 16.14 -17.36
N HIS A 25 0.27 16.11 -16.03
CA HIS A 25 -0.29 17.16 -15.16
C HIS A 25 0.62 18.38 -14.99
N ARG A 26 1.89 18.30 -15.35
CA ARG A 26 2.78 19.48 -15.21
C ARG A 26 2.27 20.70 -15.99
N PHE A 27 1.75 20.52 -17.19
CA PHE A 27 1.19 21.66 -17.94
C PHE A 27 -0.12 22.19 -17.36
N ARG A 28 -1.01 21.32 -16.89
CA ARG A 28 -2.25 21.74 -16.19
C ARG A 28 -1.99 22.31 -14.82
N SER A 29 -1.02 21.75 -14.08
CA SER A 29 -0.61 22.25 -12.77
C SER A 29 0.08 23.61 -12.88
N VAL A 30 0.97 23.81 -13.86
CA VAL A 30 1.62 25.12 -14.12
C VAL A 30 0.56 26.16 -14.53
N LEU A 31 -0.37 25.80 -15.40
CA LEU A 31 -1.45 26.70 -15.81
C LEU A 31 -2.39 27.03 -14.63
N SER A 32 -2.70 26.06 -13.77
CA SER A 32 -3.49 26.27 -12.56
C SER A 32 -2.76 27.19 -11.57
N VAL A 33 -1.46 27.00 -11.37
CA VAL A 33 -0.64 27.86 -10.50
C VAL A 33 -0.58 29.28 -11.05
N LEU A 34 -0.34 29.44 -12.36
CA LEU A 34 -0.36 30.75 -13.02
C LEU A 34 -1.71 31.45 -12.92
N LEU A 35 -2.81 30.69 -13.08
CA LEU A 35 -4.17 31.22 -12.92
C LEU A 35 -4.42 31.66 -11.47
N THR A 36 -3.96 30.89 -10.50
CA THR A 36 -4.09 31.23 -9.09
C THR A 36 -3.29 32.49 -8.74
N ILE A 37 -2.07 32.61 -9.24
CA ILE A 37 -1.24 33.82 -9.07
C ILE A 37 -1.93 35.04 -9.72
N LEU A 38 -2.49 34.87 -10.92
CA LEU A 38 -3.23 35.93 -11.60
C LEU A 38 -4.45 36.40 -10.81
N ILE A 39 -5.20 35.46 -10.22
CA ILE A 39 -6.37 35.76 -9.37
C ILE A 39 -5.94 36.52 -8.12
N ILE A 40 -4.84 36.10 -7.47
CA ILE A 40 -4.30 36.81 -6.30
C ILE A 40 -3.87 38.23 -6.66
N LEU A 41 -3.19 38.42 -7.78
CA LEU A 41 -2.77 39.74 -8.25
C LEU A 41 -3.98 40.64 -8.56
N LEU A 42 -5.04 40.09 -9.15
CA LEU A 42 -6.29 40.82 -9.41
C LEU A 42 -7.01 41.20 -8.10
N LEU A 43 -7.01 40.32 -7.10
CA LEU A 43 -7.60 40.62 -5.79
C LEU A 43 -6.81 41.72 -5.04
N VAL A 44 -5.47 41.67 -5.11
CA VAL A 44 -4.61 42.70 -4.51
C VAL A 44 -4.81 44.05 -5.21
N ALA A 45 -4.88 44.07 -6.54
CA ALA A 45 -5.15 45.27 -7.31
C ALA A 45 -6.55 45.83 -7.00
N ALA A 46 -7.59 44.97 -6.97
CA ALA A 46 -8.93 45.38 -6.59
C ALA A 46 -8.98 45.93 -5.15
N GLY A 47 -8.28 45.31 -4.20
CA GLY A 47 -8.12 45.79 -2.81
C GLY A 47 -7.44 47.17 -2.78
N TYR A 48 -6.39 47.36 -3.57
CA TYR A 48 -5.67 48.61 -3.63
C TYR A 48 -6.55 49.75 -4.22
N PHE A 49 -7.31 49.51 -5.28
CA PHE A 49 -8.23 50.50 -5.86
C PHE A 49 -9.49 50.74 -5.01
N ALA A 50 -9.93 49.73 -4.24
CA ALA A 50 -11.08 49.86 -3.33
C ALA A 50 -10.72 50.56 -1.98
N ALA A 51 -9.47 50.53 -1.57
CA ALA A 51 -9.02 51.09 -0.30
C ALA A 51 -9.24 52.63 -0.20
N GLY A 52 -9.07 53.34 -1.32
CA GLY A 52 -9.26 54.77 -1.38
C GLY A 52 -10.73 55.20 -1.17
N PRO A 53 -11.72 54.65 -1.88
CA PRO A 53 -13.12 54.95 -1.66
C PRO A 53 -13.66 54.45 -0.32
N LEU A 54 -13.24 53.30 0.15
CA LEU A 54 -13.68 52.69 1.41
C LEU A 54 -13.19 53.46 2.64
N SER A 55 -11.94 53.96 2.60
CA SER A 55 -11.42 54.84 3.70
C SER A 55 -12.21 56.13 3.81
N ARG A 56 -12.62 56.73 2.69
CA ARG A 56 -13.47 57.94 2.68
C ARG A 56 -14.87 57.66 3.20
N LEU A 57 -15.43 56.50 2.94
CA LEU A 57 -16.75 56.10 3.48
C LEU A 57 -16.65 55.76 4.99
N TRP A 58 -15.57 55.14 5.44
CA TRP A 58 -15.35 54.85 6.85
C TRP A 58 -15.18 56.11 7.70
N HIS A 59 -14.42 57.13 7.21
CA HIS A 59 -14.25 58.42 7.89
C HIS A 59 -15.54 59.20 7.92
N LYS A 60 -16.44 59.02 6.96
CA LYS A 60 -17.77 59.65 6.92
C LYS A 60 -18.79 59.00 7.86
N TRP A 61 -18.55 57.74 8.25
CA TRP A 61 -19.45 56.98 9.15
C TRP A 61 -19.06 57.05 10.59
N ARG A 62 -17.77 57.37 10.90
CA ARG A 62 -17.27 57.64 12.23
C ARG A 62 -17.27 59.17 12.42
N GLY A 63 -18.49 59.72 12.69
CA GLY A 63 -18.66 61.07 13.16
C GLY A 63 -17.98 61.23 14.52
N SER A 64 -17.14 62.22 14.62
CA SER A 64 -16.70 63.00 15.75
C SER A 64 -16.91 62.45 17.15
N GLU A 65 -15.84 62.15 17.84
CA GLU A 65 -15.61 62.67 19.21
C GLU A 65 -14.12 62.74 19.52
N ASP A 66 -13.74 63.91 19.99
CA ASP A 66 -12.40 64.33 20.39
C ASP A 66 -11.85 63.53 21.55
N SER A 67 -10.56 63.25 21.53
CA SER A 67 -9.61 63.63 22.60
C SER A 67 -8.33 62.80 22.48
N ALA A 68 -7.24 63.46 22.15
CA ALA A 68 -5.89 62.96 22.37
C ALA A 68 -5.58 62.94 23.86
N PRO A 69 -4.66 62.13 24.33
CA PRO A 69 -3.47 62.64 24.98
C PRO A 69 -2.15 62.09 24.44
N GLU A 70 -1.17 62.95 24.62
CA GLU A 70 0.23 62.90 24.21
C GLU A 70 1.07 61.82 24.91
N PRO A 71 2.32 61.63 24.42
CA PRO A 71 3.16 60.47 24.77
C PRO A 71 4.06 60.74 25.99
N SER A 72 4.25 59.74 26.82
CA SER A 72 5.25 59.75 27.89
C SER A 72 6.40 58.80 27.62
N ARG A 73 7.52 59.41 27.37
CA ARG A 73 8.93 59.13 27.66
C ARG A 73 9.31 57.79 28.26
N MET A 74 10.30 57.22 27.54
CA MET A 74 11.50 56.49 27.98
C MET A 74 11.81 56.46 29.48
N VAL A 75 12.13 55.27 29.94
CA VAL A 75 13.17 55.05 30.95
C VAL A 75 14.04 53.88 30.52
N THR A 76 15.30 54.18 30.33
CA THR A 76 16.45 53.28 30.19
C THR A 76 16.95 52.93 31.59
N GLU A 77 17.20 51.66 31.86
CA GLU A 77 18.21 51.16 32.83
C GLU A 77 18.56 49.76 32.34
N ASP A 78 19.70 49.49 31.79
CA ASP A 78 21.07 49.30 32.24
C ASP A 78 21.19 48.32 33.43
N SER A 79 21.75 47.15 33.18
CA SER A 79 22.72 46.47 34.01
C SER A 79 23.09 45.08 33.49
N SER A 80 24.27 45.02 32.94
CA SER A 80 25.44 44.19 33.32
C SER A 80 25.30 42.66 33.23
N LEU A 81 26.03 42.16 32.25
CA LEU A 81 26.61 40.82 32.14
C LEU A 81 27.56 40.52 33.32
N PRO A 82 27.78 39.31 33.67
CA PRO A 82 29.06 38.82 34.09
C PRO A 82 29.74 37.89 33.07
N GLU A 83 30.97 38.14 32.98
CA GLU A 83 32.06 37.66 32.17
C GLU A 83 32.42 36.22 32.46
N VAL A 84 32.66 35.51 31.38
CA VAL A 84 33.49 34.38 31.06
C VAL A 84 34.57 33.97 32.04
N THR A 85 34.71 32.68 32.25
CA THR A 85 35.99 32.05 32.58
C THR A 85 36.32 30.93 31.59
N SER A 86 37.50 31.09 31.04
CA SER A 86 38.16 30.35 29.97
C SER A 86 38.54 28.92 30.33
N VAL A 87 38.34 28.04 29.35
CA VAL A 87 39.10 26.92 28.76
C VAL A 87 40.28 26.32 29.55
N PRO A 88 40.47 24.99 29.44
CA PRO A 88 41.68 24.55 28.76
C PRO A 88 41.43 23.61 27.59
N GLN A 89 42.15 23.86 26.50
CA GLN A 89 42.41 22.97 25.39
C GLN A 89 43.10 21.70 25.86
N THR A 90 42.63 20.54 25.43
CA THR A 90 43.39 19.31 25.50
C THR A 90 43.44 18.69 24.12
N THR A 91 44.60 18.58 23.68
CA THR A 91 45.32 17.95 22.57
C THR A 91 44.61 16.82 21.84
N THR A 92 44.64 16.93 20.53
CA THR A 92 44.48 16.00 19.45
C THR A 92 45.04 14.61 19.73
N ALA A 93 44.18 13.59 19.67
CA ALA A 93 44.59 12.24 19.31
C ALA A 93 43.78 11.83 18.07
N VAL A 94 44.51 11.54 16.99
CA VAL A 94 44.00 10.98 15.75
C VAL A 94 43.57 9.54 16.04
N PRO A 95 42.31 9.16 15.75
CA PRO A 95 41.94 7.73 15.77
C PRO A 95 42.48 7.01 14.53
N PRO A 96 42.85 5.75 14.65
CA PRO A 96 43.35 4.96 13.53
C PRO A 96 42.23 4.67 12.53
N ASP A 97 42.62 4.61 11.29
CA ASP A 97 41.90 4.19 10.10
C ASP A 97 41.06 2.94 10.37
N VAL A 98 39.74 3.12 10.50
CA VAL A 98 38.81 1.99 10.58
C VAL A 98 38.41 1.65 9.16
N SER A 99 39.09 0.64 8.65
CA SER A 99 38.67 -0.09 7.47
C SER A 99 37.20 -0.46 7.64
N MET A 100 36.30 0.11 6.81
CA MET A 100 34.92 -0.33 6.70
C MET A 100 34.90 -1.74 6.12
N GLU A 101 34.94 -2.74 6.98
CA GLU A 101 34.45 -4.05 6.60
C GLU A 101 32.97 -3.94 6.31
N THR A 102 32.61 -4.07 5.04
CA THR A 102 31.24 -4.24 4.58
C THR A 102 30.74 -5.57 5.14
N THR A 103 30.26 -5.56 6.36
CA THR A 103 29.55 -6.69 6.93
C THR A 103 28.20 -6.76 6.22
N THR A 104 28.13 -7.58 5.18
CA THR A 104 26.86 -8.02 4.62
C THR A 104 26.16 -8.77 5.76
N ALA A 105 25.23 -8.09 6.44
CA ALA A 105 24.38 -8.72 7.44
C ALA A 105 23.59 -9.81 6.72
N GLN A 106 24.00 -11.06 6.89
CA GLN A 106 23.20 -12.21 6.51
C GLN A 106 21.99 -12.22 7.45
N PHE A 107 20.85 -11.86 6.92
CA PHE A 107 19.57 -12.07 7.59
C PHE A 107 19.38 -13.58 7.78
N THR A 108 19.61 -14.07 8.96
CA THR A 108 19.22 -15.42 9.35
C THR A 108 17.71 -15.37 9.63
N THR A 109 16.91 -15.37 8.57
CA THR A 109 15.51 -15.70 8.68
C THR A 109 15.43 -17.13 9.18
N THR A 110 14.94 -17.32 10.40
CA THR A 110 14.58 -18.65 10.88
C THR A 110 13.43 -19.10 9.99
N ALA A 111 13.72 -19.99 9.03
CA ALA A 111 12.71 -20.54 8.14
C ALA A 111 11.62 -21.20 9.00
N VAL A 112 10.43 -20.64 9.00
CA VAL A 112 9.27 -21.35 9.52
C VAL A 112 9.01 -22.51 8.57
N PRO A 113 8.97 -23.78 9.04
CA PRO A 113 8.65 -24.89 8.17
C PRO A 113 7.30 -24.67 7.56
N THR A 114 7.26 -24.36 6.28
CA THR A 114 6.00 -24.19 5.54
C THR A 114 5.50 -25.58 5.18
N ALA A 115 4.26 -25.90 5.53
CA ALA A 115 3.64 -27.15 5.12
C ALA A 115 3.65 -27.22 3.58
N ASP A 116 4.11 -28.34 3.01
CA ASP A 116 3.98 -28.57 1.59
C ASP A 116 2.51 -28.86 1.27
N ILE A 117 1.76 -27.82 0.94
CA ILE A 117 0.34 -27.91 0.64
C ILE A 117 0.09 -28.34 -0.81
N GLY A 118 1.11 -28.85 -1.50
CA GLY A 118 0.96 -29.38 -2.85
C GLY A 118 0.68 -28.33 -3.92
N LEU A 119 0.97 -27.03 -3.66
CA LEU A 119 0.82 -25.97 -4.67
C LEU A 119 1.52 -26.30 -6.00
N LYS A 120 2.65 -27.03 -5.94
CA LYS A 120 3.37 -27.50 -7.12
C LYS A 120 2.62 -28.53 -7.96
N SER A 121 1.58 -29.15 -7.42
CA SER A 121 0.75 -30.13 -8.13
C SER A 121 -0.47 -29.55 -8.85
N TYR A 122 -0.79 -28.27 -8.62
CA TYR A 122 -1.86 -27.61 -9.33
C TYR A 122 -1.33 -27.03 -10.65
N THR A 123 -1.65 -27.67 -11.77
CA THR A 123 -1.61 -27.03 -13.09
C THR A 123 -2.92 -26.28 -13.25
N TYR A 124 -2.93 -24.97 -13.07
CA TYR A 124 -4.18 -24.22 -13.21
C TYR A 124 -3.98 -22.81 -13.73
N VAL A 125 -4.96 -22.39 -14.47
CA VAL A 125 -5.26 -20.99 -14.67
C VAL A 125 -6.06 -20.54 -13.45
N GLY A 126 -5.55 -19.58 -12.67
CA GLY A 126 -6.24 -19.04 -11.52
C GLY A 126 -7.09 -17.83 -11.91
N TYR A 127 -8.10 -17.56 -11.12
CA TYR A 127 -9.02 -16.45 -11.32
C TYR A 127 -9.08 -15.58 -10.07
N CYS A 128 -9.39 -14.30 -10.24
CA CYS A 128 -9.61 -13.39 -9.12
C CYS A 128 -11.08 -12.98 -9.11
N LEU A 129 -11.76 -13.15 -7.98
CA LEU A 129 -13.10 -12.61 -7.80
C LEU A 129 -13.06 -11.09 -7.67
N GLY A 130 -14.05 -10.44 -8.25
CA GLY A 130 -14.32 -9.04 -7.95
C GLY A 130 -15.08 -8.91 -6.62
N GLU A 131 -14.92 -7.78 -5.92
CA GLU A 131 -15.65 -7.49 -4.67
C GLU A 131 -17.17 -7.59 -4.81
N ASP A 132 -17.70 -7.26 -5.98
CA ASP A 132 -19.14 -7.34 -6.26
C ASP A 132 -19.69 -8.77 -6.16
N ALA A 133 -18.86 -9.79 -6.33
CA ALA A 133 -19.27 -11.19 -6.16
C ALA A 133 -19.60 -11.52 -4.69
N LEU A 134 -18.98 -10.82 -3.73
CA LEU A 134 -19.18 -11.06 -2.30
C LEU A 134 -20.37 -10.28 -1.69
N LYS A 135 -21.11 -9.54 -2.48
CA LYS A 135 -22.27 -8.76 -2.00
C LYS A 135 -23.51 -9.60 -1.67
N SER A 136 -23.60 -10.81 -2.17
CA SER A 136 -24.69 -11.75 -1.87
C SER A 136 -24.34 -13.17 -2.28
N THR A 137 -25.03 -14.14 -1.70
CA THR A 137 -24.90 -15.55 -2.10
C THR A 137 -25.20 -15.77 -3.59
N PHE A 138 -26.21 -15.08 -4.12
CA PHE A 138 -26.57 -15.15 -5.55
C PHE A 138 -25.46 -14.59 -6.45
N ALA A 139 -24.86 -13.46 -6.08
CA ALA A 139 -23.76 -12.88 -6.87
C ALA A 139 -22.51 -13.76 -6.83
N LEU A 140 -22.22 -14.36 -5.67
CA LEU A 140 -21.10 -15.27 -5.50
C LEU A 140 -21.31 -16.52 -6.35
N ASP A 141 -22.45 -17.18 -6.21
CA ASP A 141 -22.77 -18.39 -6.96
C ASP A 141 -22.71 -18.17 -8.49
N ALA A 142 -23.27 -17.04 -8.96
CA ALA A 142 -23.22 -16.68 -10.37
C ALA A 142 -21.79 -16.44 -10.88
N ALA A 143 -20.91 -15.85 -10.06
CA ALA A 143 -19.51 -15.60 -10.42
C ALA A 143 -18.71 -16.91 -10.44
N LEU A 144 -18.95 -17.81 -9.48
CA LEU A 144 -18.24 -19.09 -9.38
C LEU A 144 -18.68 -20.07 -10.47
N ALA A 145 -19.95 -20.04 -10.89
CA ALA A 145 -20.48 -20.90 -11.95
C ALA A 145 -19.84 -20.66 -13.33
N GLU A 146 -19.22 -19.51 -13.54
CA GLU A 146 -18.49 -19.19 -14.78
C GLU A 146 -17.07 -19.77 -14.81
N LEU A 147 -16.57 -20.32 -13.68
CA LEU A 147 -15.19 -20.78 -13.55
C LEU A 147 -15.09 -22.30 -13.75
N PRO A 148 -14.00 -22.77 -14.38
CA PRO A 148 -13.77 -24.21 -14.56
C PRO A 148 -13.57 -24.92 -13.22
N ALA A 149 -14.23 -26.05 -13.01
CA ALA A 149 -14.02 -26.88 -11.83
C ALA A 149 -12.54 -27.30 -11.69
N GLY A 150 -12.02 -27.34 -10.48
CA GLY A 150 -10.61 -27.61 -10.19
C GLY A 150 -9.71 -26.38 -10.27
N SER A 151 -10.24 -25.19 -10.60
CA SER A 151 -9.48 -23.96 -10.64
C SER A 151 -9.20 -23.43 -9.23
N CYS A 152 -8.15 -22.61 -9.10
CA CYS A 152 -7.91 -21.79 -7.91
C CYS A 152 -8.52 -20.41 -8.09
N VAL A 153 -9.04 -19.86 -6.99
CA VAL A 153 -9.74 -18.58 -7.00
C VAL A 153 -9.23 -17.69 -5.87
N ILE A 154 -8.67 -16.54 -6.23
CA ILE A 154 -8.34 -15.49 -5.26
C ILE A 154 -9.64 -14.80 -4.84
N VAL A 155 -9.94 -14.84 -3.55
CA VAL A 155 -11.11 -14.21 -2.92
C VAL A 155 -10.63 -13.01 -2.10
N PRO A 156 -11.00 -11.77 -2.45
CA PRO A 156 -10.58 -10.58 -1.71
C PRO A 156 -11.39 -10.47 -0.42
N LEU A 157 -10.84 -10.97 0.69
CA LEU A 157 -11.53 -10.95 1.99
C LEU A 157 -11.25 -9.70 2.81
N LYS A 158 -10.04 -9.16 2.74
CA LYS A 158 -9.68 -7.86 3.33
C LYS A 158 -9.07 -6.98 2.26
N CYS A 159 -9.68 -5.83 2.04
CA CYS A 159 -9.27 -4.89 1.00
C CYS A 159 -8.28 -3.85 1.52
N GLU A 160 -7.62 -3.18 0.59
CA GLU A 160 -6.88 -1.94 0.80
C GLU A 160 -7.76 -0.95 1.59
N GLY A 161 -7.19 -0.35 2.64
CA GLY A 161 -7.93 0.50 3.59
C GLY A 161 -8.59 -0.24 4.75
N GLY A 162 -8.55 -1.58 4.79
CA GLY A 162 -8.93 -2.41 5.94
C GLY A 162 -10.35 -2.94 5.95
N ALA A 163 -11.18 -2.63 4.92
CA ALA A 163 -12.53 -3.16 4.85
C ALA A 163 -12.55 -4.69 4.66
N LEU A 164 -13.36 -5.39 5.43
CA LEU A 164 -13.63 -6.81 5.27
C LEU A 164 -14.87 -7.02 4.38
N LEU A 165 -14.75 -7.88 3.40
CA LEU A 165 -15.85 -8.22 2.48
C LEU A 165 -16.68 -9.42 2.97
N TYR A 166 -16.49 -9.85 4.21
CA TYR A 166 -17.26 -10.89 4.87
C TYR A 166 -17.56 -10.48 6.31
N ARG A 167 -18.60 -11.07 6.89
CA ARG A 167 -18.93 -10.91 8.30
C ARG A 167 -17.97 -11.77 9.14
N SER A 168 -16.99 -11.11 9.73
CA SER A 168 -16.03 -11.74 10.63
C SER A 168 -16.59 -11.82 12.04
N GLU A 169 -16.30 -12.93 12.74
CA GLU A 169 -16.59 -13.13 14.16
C GLU A 169 -15.45 -12.61 15.05
N VAL A 170 -14.32 -12.19 14.46
CA VAL A 170 -13.22 -11.58 15.20
C VAL A 170 -13.71 -10.27 15.83
N GLN A 171 -13.63 -10.20 17.16
CA GLN A 171 -14.17 -9.07 17.94
C GLN A 171 -13.64 -7.71 17.43
N GLY A 172 -12.34 -7.62 17.12
CA GLY A 172 -11.73 -6.40 16.59
C GLY A 172 -12.30 -5.98 15.24
N ALA A 173 -12.70 -6.91 14.38
CA ALA A 173 -13.26 -6.65 13.07
C ALA A 173 -14.65 -6.01 13.16
N SER A 174 -15.52 -6.56 13.97
CA SER A 174 -16.88 -6.02 14.18
C SER A 174 -16.85 -4.71 14.96
N ALA A 175 -16.03 -4.63 16.02
CA ALA A 175 -15.94 -3.45 16.89
C ALA A 175 -15.33 -2.23 16.16
N SER A 176 -14.40 -2.43 15.24
CA SER A 176 -13.82 -1.36 14.41
C SER A 176 -14.74 -0.89 13.28
N GLY A 177 -15.79 -1.65 12.97
CA GLY A 177 -16.65 -1.40 11.81
C GLY A 177 -16.05 -1.88 10.48
N ALA A 178 -14.94 -2.64 10.49
CA ALA A 178 -14.29 -3.14 9.28
C ALA A 178 -15.20 -4.06 8.45
N THR A 179 -16.12 -4.80 9.09
CA THR A 179 -17.10 -5.66 8.39
C THR A 179 -18.19 -4.89 7.66
N GLY A 180 -18.44 -3.63 8.01
CA GLY A 180 -19.48 -2.80 7.38
C GLY A 180 -20.81 -3.54 7.15
N ASP A 181 -21.31 -3.47 5.93
CA ASP A 181 -22.55 -4.15 5.47
C ASP A 181 -22.26 -5.50 4.79
N ALA A 182 -21.16 -6.17 5.11
CA ALA A 182 -20.82 -7.47 4.51
C ALA A 182 -21.95 -8.47 4.71
N ALA A 183 -22.39 -9.06 3.61
CA ALA A 183 -23.59 -9.93 3.59
C ALA A 183 -23.25 -11.39 3.98
N LEU A 184 -22.07 -11.87 3.57
CA LEU A 184 -21.66 -13.28 3.67
C LEU A 184 -20.74 -13.51 4.86
N THR A 185 -20.87 -14.68 5.48
CA THR A 185 -19.87 -15.20 6.41
C THR A 185 -18.75 -15.89 5.64
N ILE A 186 -17.58 -16.07 6.28
CA ILE A 186 -16.49 -16.82 5.66
C ILE A 186 -16.88 -18.28 5.36
N ALA A 187 -17.72 -18.89 6.20
CA ALA A 187 -18.23 -20.26 6.00
C ALA A 187 -19.12 -20.37 4.77
N GLU A 188 -20.01 -19.39 4.51
CA GLU A 188 -20.84 -19.35 3.30
C GLU A 188 -20.00 -19.25 2.03
N ILE A 189 -18.94 -18.42 2.07
CA ILE A 189 -18.01 -18.28 0.94
C ILE A 189 -17.25 -19.60 0.70
N ALA A 190 -16.71 -20.22 1.74
CA ALA A 190 -16.01 -21.49 1.63
C ALA A 190 -16.92 -22.63 1.11
N GLN A 191 -18.16 -22.68 1.56
CA GLN A 191 -19.15 -23.65 1.11
C GLN A 191 -19.50 -23.46 -0.38
N ALA A 192 -19.64 -22.22 -0.85
CA ALA A 192 -19.89 -21.91 -2.25
C ALA A 192 -18.72 -22.37 -3.13
N LEU A 193 -17.46 -22.08 -2.73
CA LEU A 193 -16.28 -22.56 -3.45
C LEU A 193 -16.25 -24.08 -3.54
N GLN A 194 -16.52 -24.78 -2.45
CA GLN A 194 -16.58 -26.25 -2.42
C GLN A 194 -17.68 -26.81 -3.33
N ALA A 195 -18.87 -26.18 -3.34
CA ALA A 195 -19.99 -26.60 -4.19
C ALA A 195 -19.64 -26.53 -5.69
N HIS A 196 -18.82 -25.56 -6.09
CA HIS A 196 -18.32 -25.40 -7.44
C HIS A 196 -16.99 -26.14 -7.70
N GLN A 197 -16.49 -26.94 -6.76
CA GLN A 197 -15.22 -27.68 -6.84
C GLN A 197 -14.02 -26.75 -7.10
N LEU A 198 -13.99 -25.59 -6.45
CA LEU A 198 -12.94 -24.59 -6.57
C LEU A 198 -12.10 -24.52 -5.30
N SER A 199 -10.81 -24.22 -5.44
CA SER A 199 -9.90 -23.97 -4.31
C SER A 199 -9.77 -22.48 -4.05
N GLY A 200 -10.14 -22.03 -2.85
CA GLY A 200 -10.04 -20.62 -2.46
C GLY A 200 -8.63 -20.22 -2.02
N ILE A 201 -8.17 -19.06 -2.46
CA ILE A 201 -7.00 -18.36 -1.94
C ILE A 201 -7.53 -17.08 -1.30
N ALA A 202 -7.44 -16.96 0.02
CA ALA A 202 -7.95 -15.80 0.74
C ALA A 202 -6.96 -14.63 0.63
N GLN A 203 -7.34 -13.53 -0.03
CA GLN A 203 -6.49 -12.34 -0.12
C GLN A 203 -6.76 -11.42 1.06
N LEU A 204 -5.68 -11.03 1.75
CA LEU A 204 -5.66 -10.06 2.84
C LEU A 204 -4.68 -8.93 2.56
N ALA A 205 -5.18 -7.71 2.47
CA ALA A 205 -4.39 -6.49 2.56
C ALA A 205 -3.92 -6.31 4.02
N LEU A 206 -2.62 -6.39 4.28
CA LEU A 206 -2.15 -6.51 5.67
C LEU A 206 -2.13 -5.17 6.40
N LEU A 207 -1.31 -4.21 5.97
CA LEU A 207 -1.00 -3.01 6.75
C LEU A 207 -1.74 -1.74 6.33
N GLU A 208 -2.22 -1.66 5.10
CA GLU A 208 -3.11 -0.57 4.72
C GLU A 208 -4.50 -0.81 5.31
N ASP A 209 -4.64 -0.47 6.59
CA ASP A 209 -5.87 -0.61 7.36
C ASP A 209 -6.10 0.66 8.16
N THR A 210 -7.27 1.23 7.99
CA THR A 210 -7.69 2.46 8.67
C THR A 210 -8.78 2.22 9.71
N TYR A 211 -9.39 1.04 9.71
CA TYR A 211 -10.47 0.68 10.63
C TYR A 211 -9.94 0.23 11.97
N TYR A 212 -9.12 -0.82 11.98
CA TYR A 212 -8.64 -1.40 13.23
C TYR A 212 -7.79 -0.42 14.05
N PRO A 213 -6.78 0.30 13.50
CA PRO A 213 -6.03 1.30 14.28
C PRO A 213 -6.86 2.56 14.64
N ALA A 214 -8.01 2.80 14.01
CA ALA A 214 -8.93 3.83 14.47
C ALA A 214 -9.70 3.38 15.73
N TYR A 215 -9.99 2.10 15.84
CA TYR A 215 -10.63 1.48 17.02
C TYR A 215 -9.62 1.23 18.14
N ASP A 216 -8.51 0.57 17.85
CA ASP A 216 -7.40 0.35 18.79
C ASP A 216 -6.19 1.21 18.40
N PRO A 217 -5.98 2.34 19.09
CA PRO A 217 -4.85 3.22 18.80
C PRO A 217 -3.48 2.55 18.89
N THR A 218 -3.34 1.50 19.71
CA THR A 218 -2.07 0.79 19.90
C THR A 218 -1.71 -0.05 18.68
N ALA A 219 -2.67 -0.35 17.81
CA ALA A 219 -2.44 -1.04 16.55
C ALA A 219 -1.84 -0.13 15.46
N GLY A 220 -1.90 1.19 15.63
CA GLY A 220 -1.38 2.15 14.66
C GLY A 220 0.03 2.62 14.99
N PHE A 221 0.55 3.51 14.14
CA PHE A 221 1.79 4.22 14.43
C PHE A 221 1.56 5.26 15.52
N LEU A 222 2.34 5.20 16.59
CA LEU A 222 2.38 6.19 17.65
C LEU A 222 3.61 7.07 17.51
N LEU A 223 3.48 8.34 17.87
CA LEU A 223 4.62 9.24 17.98
C LEU A 223 5.50 8.87 19.19
N GLU A 224 6.67 9.44 19.31
CA GLU A 224 7.61 9.16 20.42
C GLU A 224 7.02 9.44 21.82
N ASP A 225 5.97 10.27 21.90
CA ASP A 225 5.26 10.52 23.16
C ASP A 225 4.47 9.27 23.67
N GLY A 226 4.31 8.25 22.82
CA GLY A 226 3.61 7.01 23.12
C GLY A 226 2.07 7.14 23.20
N PHE A 227 1.51 8.30 22.91
CA PHE A 227 0.07 8.57 23.02
C PHE A 227 -0.53 9.14 21.73
N SER A 228 0.20 10.04 21.06
CA SER A 228 -0.26 10.69 19.84
C SER A 228 -0.19 9.73 18.67
N ARG A 229 -1.27 9.61 17.92
CA ARG A 229 -1.31 8.77 16.72
C ARG A 229 -0.76 9.52 15.52
N TRP A 230 0.07 8.86 14.76
CA TRP A 230 0.40 9.30 13.41
C TRP A 230 -0.79 9.08 12.46
N LEU A 231 -1.02 10.04 11.58
CA LEU A 231 -2.03 9.98 10.53
C LEU A 231 -1.37 10.31 9.18
N ASP A 232 -1.84 9.69 8.10
CA ASP A 232 -1.34 9.91 6.73
C ASP A 232 -1.57 11.33 6.21
N ASN A 233 -2.39 12.11 6.90
CA ASN A 233 -2.64 13.53 6.65
C ASN A 233 -3.10 14.21 7.95
N LYS A 234 -3.25 15.52 7.89
CA LYS A 234 -3.80 16.30 9.02
C LYS A 234 -5.25 15.89 9.30
N PRO A 235 -5.70 15.92 10.58
CA PRO A 235 -7.09 15.61 10.94
C PRO A 235 -8.12 16.44 10.15
N GLU A 236 -7.85 17.72 9.90
CA GLU A 236 -8.71 18.63 9.14
C GLU A 236 -8.82 18.26 7.65
N LYS A 237 -7.90 17.41 7.18
CA LYS A 237 -7.86 16.86 5.82
C LYS A 237 -8.25 15.38 5.79
N SER A 238 -8.97 14.92 6.80
CA SER A 238 -9.42 13.54 6.94
C SER A 238 -8.26 12.54 6.99
N GLY A 239 -7.15 12.90 7.66
CA GLY A 239 -6.03 12.01 7.90
C GLY A 239 -6.47 10.73 8.59
N LYS A 240 -5.93 9.61 8.16
CA LYS A 240 -6.27 8.26 8.61
C LYS A 240 -5.07 7.59 9.26
N PRO A 241 -5.29 6.79 10.31
CA PRO A 241 -4.24 5.95 10.85
C PRO A 241 -3.93 4.80 9.89
N TRP A 242 -2.74 4.24 10.01
CA TRP A 242 -2.32 3.00 9.37
C TRP A 242 -1.93 1.98 10.43
N MET A 243 -2.07 0.71 10.11
CA MET A 243 -1.63 -0.37 10.99
C MET A 243 -0.10 -0.41 11.05
N SER A 244 0.44 -0.54 12.25
CA SER A 244 1.88 -0.57 12.50
C SER A 244 2.41 -2.00 12.57
N PRO A 245 3.44 -2.37 11.80
CA PRO A 245 4.06 -3.69 11.90
C PRO A 245 4.84 -3.89 13.20
N PHE A 246 5.04 -2.84 13.99
CA PHE A 246 5.68 -2.90 15.32
C PHE A 246 4.68 -3.16 16.45
N SER A 247 3.38 -3.27 16.14
CA SER A 247 2.33 -3.42 17.14
C SER A 247 1.92 -4.86 17.31
N ASP A 248 2.03 -5.37 18.54
CA ASP A 248 1.52 -6.70 18.90
C ASP A 248 0.00 -6.80 18.72
N SER A 249 -0.73 -5.70 18.95
CA SER A 249 -2.18 -5.63 18.71
C SER A 249 -2.51 -5.79 17.23
N ALA A 250 -1.76 -5.12 16.34
CA ALA A 250 -1.93 -5.26 14.90
C ALA A 250 -1.65 -6.69 14.42
N ILE A 251 -0.53 -7.26 14.88
CA ILE A 251 -0.15 -8.64 14.54
C ILE A 251 -1.20 -9.62 15.06
N GLY A 252 -1.64 -9.48 16.31
CA GLY A 252 -2.68 -10.33 16.92
C GLY A 252 -4.01 -10.27 16.16
N TYR A 253 -4.41 -9.09 15.67
CA TYR A 253 -5.59 -8.94 14.83
C TYR A 253 -5.46 -9.68 13.49
N LEU A 254 -4.33 -9.55 12.81
CA LEU A 254 -4.06 -10.27 11.55
C LEU A 254 -4.03 -11.78 11.75
N GLN A 255 -3.44 -12.25 12.86
CA GLN A 255 -3.45 -13.67 13.24
C GLN A 255 -4.87 -14.18 13.51
N ALA A 256 -5.71 -13.40 14.21
CA ALA A 256 -7.10 -13.77 14.47
C ALA A 256 -7.92 -13.90 13.18
N LEU A 257 -7.79 -12.95 12.25
CA LEU A 257 -8.44 -13.03 10.93
C LEU A 257 -7.93 -14.24 10.13
N THR A 258 -6.61 -14.47 10.12
CA THR A 258 -6.01 -15.63 9.45
C THR A 258 -6.56 -16.93 10.04
N GLY A 259 -6.63 -17.05 11.37
CA GLY A 259 -7.17 -18.21 12.05
C GLY A 259 -8.61 -18.50 11.70
N GLU A 260 -9.47 -17.48 11.69
CA GLU A 260 -10.87 -17.59 11.28
C GLU A 260 -11.03 -18.12 9.85
N ILE A 261 -10.26 -17.56 8.91
CA ILE A 261 -10.31 -17.93 7.50
C ILE A 261 -9.81 -19.37 7.28
N MET A 262 -8.73 -19.74 7.94
CA MET A 262 -8.20 -21.10 7.87
C MET A 262 -9.17 -22.14 8.44
N GLN A 263 -9.85 -21.84 9.57
CA GLN A 263 -10.87 -22.69 10.16
C GLN A 263 -12.08 -22.88 9.23
N ALA A 264 -12.39 -21.93 8.39
CA ALA A 264 -13.44 -22.05 7.38
C ALA A 264 -13.05 -22.95 6.20
N GLY A 265 -11.77 -23.37 6.10
CA GLY A 265 -11.31 -24.34 5.12
C GLY A 265 -10.57 -23.74 3.91
N PHE A 266 -10.13 -22.48 3.97
CA PHE A 266 -9.21 -21.93 2.99
C PHE A 266 -7.81 -22.51 3.20
N PRO A 267 -7.17 -23.12 2.17
CA PRO A 267 -5.84 -23.70 2.33
C PRO A 267 -4.71 -22.67 2.25
N LEU A 268 -4.99 -21.49 1.70
CA LEU A 268 -3.99 -20.48 1.37
C LEU A 268 -4.44 -19.07 1.73
N ILE A 269 -3.49 -18.31 2.26
CA ILE A 269 -3.61 -16.87 2.49
C ILE A 269 -2.68 -16.13 1.52
N LEU A 270 -3.21 -15.20 0.73
CA LEU A 270 -2.44 -14.29 -0.09
C LEU A 270 -2.30 -12.94 0.63
N CYS A 271 -1.11 -12.66 1.13
CA CYS A 271 -0.76 -11.43 1.82
C CYS A 271 -0.39 -10.35 0.81
N THR A 272 -1.15 -9.26 0.77
CA THR A 272 -0.87 -8.06 -0.05
C THR A 272 -0.71 -6.84 0.86
N ASP A 273 -0.30 -5.71 0.29
CA ASP A 273 -0.17 -4.42 0.98
C ASP A 273 0.65 -4.51 2.29
N LEU A 274 1.74 -5.31 2.22
CA LEU A 274 2.74 -5.45 3.26
C LEU A 274 3.79 -4.36 3.09
N GLU A 275 3.41 -3.14 3.42
CA GLU A 275 4.22 -1.94 3.16
C GLU A 275 3.95 -0.83 4.17
N TYR A 276 4.89 0.10 4.21
CA TYR A 276 4.74 1.31 5.00
C TYR A 276 3.96 2.38 4.23
N PRO A 277 3.26 3.28 4.93
CA PRO A 277 2.78 4.51 4.31
C PRO A 277 3.97 5.37 3.86
N ALA A 278 3.74 6.25 2.89
CA ALA A 278 4.74 7.22 2.49
C ALA A 278 4.90 8.28 3.60
N PHE A 279 5.94 8.12 4.40
CA PHE A 279 6.29 9.08 5.46
C PHE A 279 6.98 10.31 4.87
N TYR A 280 6.68 11.50 5.42
CA TYR A 280 7.51 12.68 5.24
C TYR A 280 8.72 12.63 6.19
N ASP A 281 9.80 13.33 5.86
CA ASP A 281 10.98 13.40 6.73
C ASP A 281 10.63 13.87 8.14
N THR A 282 9.70 14.83 8.25
CA THR A 282 9.18 15.32 9.54
C THR A 282 8.41 14.27 10.32
N ASP A 283 7.74 13.33 9.63
CA ASP A 283 7.03 12.25 10.31
C ASP A 283 8.02 11.24 10.89
N LEU A 284 9.08 10.92 10.13
CA LEU A 284 10.14 10.03 10.59
C LEU A 284 10.84 10.56 11.84
N GLU A 285 11.06 11.89 11.95
CA GLU A 285 11.62 12.52 13.14
C GLU A 285 10.73 12.32 14.39
N LEU A 286 9.41 12.26 14.21
CA LEU A 286 8.44 12.14 15.29
C LEU A 286 8.09 10.68 15.64
N LEU A 287 8.32 9.73 14.73
CA LEU A 287 8.01 8.31 14.90
C LEU A 287 9.11 7.51 15.58
N GLY A 288 10.27 8.11 15.79
CA GLY A 288 11.40 7.51 16.50
C GLY A 288 12.23 6.52 15.68
N ASN A 289 13.27 6.02 16.33
CA ASN A 289 14.33 5.23 15.68
C ASN A 289 13.85 3.94 15.00
N GLN A 290 12.80 3.31 15.49
CA GLN A 290 12.27 2.06 14.91
C GLN A 290 11.82 2.27 13.46
N VAL A 291 11.13 3.38 13.20
CA VAL A 291 10.60 3.72 11.87
C VAL A 291 11.66 4.39 11.00
N GLN A 292 12.63 5.10 11.58
CA GLN A 292 13.71 5.75 10.84
C GLN A 292 14.67 4.74 10.21
N ASN A 293 14.93 3.63 10.89
CA ASN A 293 15.89 2.63 10.45
C ASN A 293 15.26 1.68 9.42
N ARG A 294 15.81 1.68 8.19
CA ARG A 294 15.35 0.82 7.09
C ARG A 294 15.43 -0.66 7.40
N GLN A 295 16.48 -1.10 8.10
CA GLN A 295 16.64 -2.51 8.48
C GLN A 295 15.53 -2.92 9.46
N THR A 296 15.30 -2.13 10.51
CA THR A 296 14.24 -2.40 11.49
C THR A 296 12.86 -2.44 10.83
N ARG A 297 12.62 -1.55 9.85
CA ARG A 297 11.38 -1.59 9.05
C ARG A 297 11.24 -2.91 8.27
N ALA A 298 12.30 -3.35 7.60
CA ALA A 298 12.27 -4.61 6.85
C ALA A 298 12.03 -5.80 7.77
N GLU A 299 12.71 -5.86 8.92
CA GLU A 299 12.54 -6.92 9.92
C GLU A 299 11.10 -6.98 10.47
N ALA A 300 10.47 -5.82 10.72
CA ALA A 300 9.10 -5.76 11.19
C ALA A 300 8.10 -6.27 10.13
N LEU A 301 8.27 -5.94 8.85
CA LEU A 301 7.42 -6.48 7.79
C LEU A 301 7.57 -8.01 7.66
N ILE A 302 8.81 -8.52 7.76
CA ILE A 302 9.08 -9.96 7.77
C ILE A 302 8.40 -10.63 8.97
N GLN A 303 8.43 -10.00 10.15
CA GLN A 303 7.76 -10.52 11.34
C GLN A 303 6.24 -10.63 11.16
N VAL A 304 5.60 -9.62 10.56
CA VAL A 304 4.15 -9.65 10.25
C VAL A 304 3.84 -10.83 9.32
N LEU A 305 4.58 -10.96 8.21
CA LEU A 305 4.35 -12.05 7.26
C LEU A 305 4.56 -13.43 7.90
N ASN A 306 5.65 -13.59 8.69
CA ASN A 306 5.93 -14.82 9.40
C ASN A 306 4.82 -15.18 10.41
N SER A 307 4.27 -14.18 11.09
CA SER A 307 3.17 -14.39 12.05
C SER A 307 1.89 -14.89 11.37
N VAL A 308 1.55 -14.33 10.22
CA VAL A 308 0.43 -14.81 9.40
C VAL A 308 0.70 -16.21 8.86
N ASN A 309 1.91 -16.45 8.33
CA ASN A 309 2.30 -17.76 7.79
C ASN A 309 2.33 -18.85 8.88
N GLN A 310 2.82 -18.53 10.10
CA GLN A 310 2.80 -19.47 11.20
C GLN A 310 1.37 -19.84 11.58
N THR A 311 0.47 -18.85 11.70
CA THR A 311 -0.95 -19.10 12.01
C THR A 311 -1.61 -19.97 10.94
N ALA A 312 -1.31 -19.76 9.66
CA ALA A 312 -1.81 -20.57 8.57
C ALA A 312 -1.22 -22.00 8.64
N SER A 313 0.08 -22.13 8.87
CA SER A 313 0.78 -23.42 8.94
C SER A 313 0.33 -24.29 10.11
N ASP A 314 0.03 -23.69 11.26
CA ASP A 314 -0.51 -24.39 12.44
C ASP A 314 -1.87 -25.06 12.16
N GLN A 315 -2.56 -24.61 11.12
CA GLN A 315 -3.83 -25.16 10.65
C GLN A 315 -3.70 -25.94 9.31
N GLY A 316 -2.47 -26.26 8.90
CA GLY A 316 -2.20 -27.10 7.74
C GLY A 316 -2.25 -26.37 6.39
N GLY A 317 -2.21 -25.05 6.39
CA GLY A 317 -2.11 -24.23 5.19
C GLY A 317 -0.82 -23.44 5.07
N ALA A 318 -0.81 -22.41 4.27
CA ALA A 318 0.35 -21.53 4.10
C ALA A 318 -0.04 -20.11 3.69
N ALA A 319 0.89 -19.17 3.92
CA ALA A 319 0.80 -17.83 3.37
C ALA A 319 1.68 -17.69 2.11
N MET A 320 1.15 -16.94 1.15
CA MET A 320 1.84 -16.51 -0.06
C MET A 320 2.01 -14.99 0.00
N TYR A 321 3.02 -14.47 -0.64
CA TYR A 321 3.20 -13.02 -0.77
C TYR A 321 2.75 -12.53 -2.15
N GLY A 322 1.96 -11.45 -2.17
CA GLY A 322 1.50 -10.81 -3.40
C GLY A 322 2.08 -9.40 -3.53
N PHE A 323 2.72 -9.08 -4.66
CA PHE A 323 3.28 -7.76 -4.91
C PHE A 323 3.18 -7.36 -6.38
N SER A 324 3.20 -6.05 -6.63
CA SER A 324 3.23 -5.49 -7.97
C SER A 324 4.66 -5.44 -8.49
N LEU A 325 4.93 -6.04 -9.66
CA LEU A 325 6.24 -5.96 -10.31
C LEU A 325 6.64 -4.51 -10.58
N TYR A 326 5.68 -3.69 -11.04
CA TYR A 326 5.93 -2.27 -11.31
C TYR A 326 6.35 -1.51 -10.05
N ASP A 327 5.65 -1.73 -8.96
CA ASP A 327 5.95 -1.06 -7.69
C ASP A 327 7.27 -1.54 -7.11
N ALA A 328 7.56 -2.84 -7.14
CA ALA A 328 8.84 -3.39 -6.68
C ALA A 328 10.06 -2.81 -7.43
N LEU A 329 9.88 -2.45 -8.70
CA LEU A 329 10.94 -1.87 -9.53
C LEU A 329 11.07 -0.34 -9.39
N ASN A 330 10.00 0.35 -9.00
CA ASN A 330 9.97 1.81 -8.94
C ASN A 330 9.92 2.35 -7.51
N ARG A 331 9.99 1.47 -6.53
CA ARG A 331 9.90 1.83 -5.13
C ARG A 331 11.26 1.99 -4.50
N ASP A 332 11.25 2.83 -3.52
CA ASP A 332 12.32 3.03 -2.57
C ASP A 332 12.04 2.25 -1.25
N ALA A 333 12.25 2.85 -0.12
CA ALA A 333 12.34 2.20 1.17
C ALA A 333 11.01 1.78 1.82
N GLU A 334 9.86 2.12 1.25
CA GLU A 334 8.54 1.86 1.84
C GLU A 334 8.10 0.42 1.70
N ALA A 335 8.50 -0.25 0.60
CA ALA A 335 8.19 -1.64 0.34
C ALA A 335 9.33 -2.59 0.70
N LEU A 336 8.94 -3.76 1.15
CA LEU A 336 9.87 -4.86 1.36
C LEU A 336 10.38 -5.38 0.01
N GLN A 337 11.68 -5.70 -0.06
CA GLN A 337 12.24 -6.39 -1.22
C GLN A 337 11.77 -7.85 -1.21
N PRO A 338 11.07 -8.34 -2.25
CA PRO A 338 10.50 -9.69 -2.24
C PRO A 338 11.53 -10.81 -1.99
N VAL A 339 12.74 -10.65 -2.52
CA VAL A 339 13.83 -11.65 -2.41
C VAL A 339 14.23 -12.00 -0.97
N ILE A 340 13.94 -11.14 0.00
CA ILE A 340 14.25 -11.39 1.42
C ILE A 340 13.12 -12.11 2.18
N LEU A 341 12.01 -12.39 1.50
CA LEU A 341 10.89 -13.11 2.07
C LEU A 341 11.09 -14.62 1.96
N ASN A 342 10.55 -15.33 2.93
CA ASN A 342 10.66 -16.77 3.01
C ASN A 342 9.30 -17.46 2.91
N THR A 343 8.52 -17.10 1.87
CA THR A 343 7.31 -17.84 1.51
C THR A 343 7.62 -18.84 0.40
N GLN A 344 6.84 -19.92 0.29
CA GLN A 344 7.04 -20.90 -0.77
C GLN A 344 6.72 -20.34 -2.15
N SER A 345 5.71 -19.46 -2.23
CA SER A 345 5.21 -18.92 -3.48
C SER A 345 4.94 -17.43 -3.37
N ALA A 346 5.13 -16.74 -4.50
CA ALA A 346 4.78 -15.35 -4.66
C ALA A 346 3.83 -15.15 -5.83
N VAL A 347 2.76 -14.39 -5.61
CA VAL A 347 1.87 -13.91 -6.68
C VAL A 347 2.36 -12.55 -7.13
N VAL A 348 2.84 -12.47 -8.37
CA VAL A 348 3.40 -11.24 -8.92
C VAL A 348 2.40 -10.60 -9.88
N TYR A 349 1.88 -9.46 -9.50
CA TYR A 349 0.96 -8.69 -10.33
C TYR A 349 1.73 -7.97 -11.43
N ILE A 350 1.44 -8.33 -12.68
CA ILE A 350 2.10 -7.80 -13.87
C ILE A 350 1.07 -7.10 -14.74
N ASP A 351 1.18 -5.78 -14.85
CA ASP A 351 0.48 -5.00 -15.87
C ASP A 351 1.51 -4.51 -16.91
N PRO A 352 1.65 -5.20 -18.06
CA PRO A 352 2.63 -4.84 -19.06
C PRO A 352 2.48 -3.40 -19.59
N ASN A 353 1.28 -2.82 -19.47
CA ASN A 353 1.02 -1.45 -19.89
C ASN A 353 1.53 -0.40 -18.88
N SER A 354 1.77 -0.79 -17.61
CA SER A 354 2.35 0.10 -16.60
C SER A 354 3.79 0.49 -16.92
N PHE A 355 4.55 -0.39 -17.57
CA PHE A 355 5.95 -0.15 -17.93
C PHE A 355 6.12 0.77 -19.15
N ARG A 356 5.04 1.03 -19.90
CA ARG A 356 5.04 1.87 -21.12
C ARG A 356 6.13 1.47 -22.12
N ASP A 357 7.01 2.44 -22.46
CA ASP A 357 8.07 2.27 -23.46
C ASP A 357 9.40 1.88 -22.83
N SER A 358 9.64 2.21 -21.56
CA SER A 358 10.90 1.89 -20.88
C SER A 358 10.81 2.08 -19.37
N PHE A 359 11.68 1.39 -18.63
CA PHE A 359 11.90 1.54 -17.20
C PHE A 359 13.38 1.34 -16.85
N TRP A 360 13.76 1.61 -15.61
CA TRP A 360 15.12 1.39 -15.13
C TRP A 360 15.18 0.10 -14.30
N TYR A 361 16.19 -0.73 -14.58
CA TYR A 361 16.47 -1.92 -13.81
C TYR A 361 18.00 -2.14 -13.74
N ASN A 362 18.53 -2.39 -12.55
CA ASN A 362 19.98 -2.58 -12.29
C ASN A 362 20.85 -1.50 -12.95
N ASN A 363 20.47 -0.22 -12.80
CA ASN A 363 21.12 0.95 -13.40
C ASN A 363 21.15 0.96 -14.94
N ALA A 364 20.40 0.09 -15.61
CA ALA A 364 20.24 0.06 -17.05
C ALA A 364 18.83 0.47 -17.45
N LYS A 365 18.72 1.17 -18.57
CA LYS A 365 17.43 1.49 -19.16
C LYS A 365 16.96 0.32 -20.02
N VAL A 366 15.89 -0.34 -19.60
CA VAL A 366 15.21 -1.40 -20.35
C VAL A 366 14.18 -0.75 -21.26
N ASN A 367 14.24 -1.04 -22.56
CA ASN A 367 13.31 -0.50 -23.56
C ASN A 367 12.30 -1.57 -23.97
N LEU A 368 11.00 -1.23 -23.89
CA LEU A 368 9.88 -2.08 -24.30
C LEU A 368 9.11 -1.50 -25.50
N SER A 369 9.59 -0.38 -26.07
CA SER A 369 8.90 0.30 -27.15
C SER A 369 8.84 -0.57 -28.42
N GLY A 370 7.64 -0.71 -28.97
CA GLY A 370 7.40 -1.51 -30.18
C GLY A 370 7.41 -3.01 -29.98
N MET A 371 7.66 -3.51 -28.76
CA MET A 371 7.61 -4.95 -28.45
C MET A 371 6.18 -5.49 -28.45
N SER A 372 6.00 -6.66 -29.02
CA SER A 372 4.82 -7.48 -28.89
C SER A 372 4.66 -8.00 -27.45
N MET A 373 3.49 -8.54 -27.11
CA MET A 373 3.27 -9.06 -25.76
C MET A 373 4.24 -10.20 -25.38
N PRO A 374 4.50 -11.23 -26.19
CA PRO A 374 5.51 -12.22 -25.89
C PRO A 374 6.90 -11.65 -25.63
N GLU A 375 7.36 -10.68 -26.46
CA GLU A 375 8.65 -10.03 -26.27
C GLU A 375 8.73 -9.25 -24.97
N ARG A 376 7.63 -8.60 -24.55
CA ARG A 376 7.56 -7.94 -23.22
C ARG A 376 7.65 -8.95 -22.09
N LEU A 377 6.97 -10.10 -22.19
CA LEU A 377 7.05 -11.14 -21.18
C LEU A 377 8.46 -11.76 -21.10
N GLU A 378 9.14 -11.93 -22.24
CA GLU A 378 10.53 -12.39 -22.28
C GLU A 378 11.48 -11.48 -21.47
N VAL A 379 11.17 -10.18 -21.39
CA VAL A 379 11.94 -9.22 -20.58
C VAL A 379 11.47 -9.19 -19.13
N LEU A 380 10.15 -9.16 -18.89
CA LEU A 380 9.60 -8.91 -17.55
C LEU A 380 9.63 -10.15 -16.66
N MET A 381 9.44 -11.36 -17.21
CA MET A 381 9.36 -12.58 -16.41
C MET A 381 10.68 -12.98 -15.75
N PRO A 382 11.86 -12.90 -16.39
CA PRO A 382 13.13 -13.12 -15.72
C PRO A 382 13.38 -12.14 -14.57
N ILE A 383 12.98 -10.87 -14.73
CA ILE A 383 13.10 -9.86 -13.69
C ILE A 383 12.17 -10.20 -12.51
N ALA A 384 10.93 -10.61 -12.79
CA ALA A 384 10.00 -11.05 -11.76
C ALA A 384 10.55 -12.28 -11.00
N GLN A 385 11.16 -13.23 -11.71
CA GLN A 385 11.77 -14.40 -11.09
C GLN A 385 12.99 -14.02 -10.23
N GLU A 386 13.83 -13.09 -10.68
CA GLU A 386 14.96 -12.58 -9.90
C GLU A 386 14.49 -11.92 -8.59
N LEU A 387 13.41 -11.15 -8.65
CA LEU A 387 12.81 -10.54 -7.46
C LEU A 387 12.16 -11.56 -6.52
N CYS A 388 11.67 -12.68 -7.03
CA CYS A 388 11.13 -13.77 -6.22
C CYS A 388 12.23 -14.63 -5.58
N GLY A 389 13.47 -14.63 -6.11
CA GLY A 389 14.53 -15.52 -5.65
C GLY A 389 14.11 -16.98 -5.77
N ASP A 390 14.17 -17.72 -4.66
CA ASP A 390 13.84 -19.16 -4.60
C ASP A 390 12.33 -19.42 -4.48
N MET A 391 11.48 -18.39 -4.31
CA MET A 391 10.03 -18.55 -4.25
C MET A 391 9.48 -18.99 -5.60
N HIS A 392 8.46 -19.84 -5.56
CA HIS A 392 7.72 -20.20 -6.77
C HIS A 392 6.92 -19.00 -7.29
N LEU A 393 7.26 -18.51 -8.48
CA LEU A 393 6.60 -17.38 -9.11
C LEU A 393 5.26 -17.80 -9.73
N ILE A 394 4.17 -17.12 -9.32
CA ILE A 394 2.85 -17.22 -9.93
C ILE A 394 2.51 -15.87 -10.55
N PRO A 395 2.63 -15.69 -11.88
CA PRO A 395 2.30 -14.41 -12.50
C PRO A 395 0.79 -14.21 -12.52
N CYS A 396 0.37 -13.00 -12.13
CA CYS A 396 -1.03 -12.56 -12.16
C CYS A 396 -1.15 -11.34 -13.08
N PHE A 397 -1.81 -11.52 -14.21
CA PHE A 397 -1.95 -10.49 -15.23
C PHE A 397 -3.26 -9.73 -15.08
N ARG A 398 -3.23 -8.44 -15.39
CA ARG A 398 -4.43 -7.63 -15.46
C ARG A 398 -5.16 -7.91 -16.77
N GLU A 399 -6.29 -8.61 -16.74
CA GLU A 399 -7.02 -9.06 -17.92
C GLU A 399 -7.33 -7.93 -18.92
N ARG A 400 -7.78 -6.78 -18.44
CA ARG A 400 -8.09 -5.60 -19.27
C ARG A 400 -6.88 -4.96 -19.96
N SER A 401 -5.66 -5.35 -19.61
CA SER A 401 -4.44 -4.88 -20.26
C SER A 401 -4.14 -5.61 -21.54
N PHE A 402 -4.87 -6.69 -21.80
CA PHE A 402 -4.70 -7.54 -22.97
C PHE A 402 -5.90 -7.42 -23.90
N ARG A 403 -5.63 -7.35 -25.20
CA ARG A 403 -6.60 -7.74 -26.21
C ARG A 403 -6.69 -9.25 -26.23
N GLN A 404 -7.79 -9.81 -26.73
CA GLN A 404 -7.95 -11.25 -26.75
C GLN A 404 -6.77 -11.98 -27.43
N GLN A 405 -6.32 -11.49 -28.59
CA GLN A 405 -5.17 -12.05 -29.30
C GLN A 405 -3.86 -11.94 -28.48
N GLU A 406 -3.64 -10.83 -27.76
CA GLU A 406 -2.48 -10.65 -26.90
C GLU A 406 -2.51 -11.60 -25.71
N ARG A 407 -3.70 -11.89 -25.16
CA ARG A 407 -3.90 -12.88 -24.11
C ARG A 407 -3.53 -14.28 -24.59
N GLU A 408 -4.05 -14.70 -25.74
CA GLU A 408 -3.73 -15.99 -26.35
C GLU A 408 -2.21 -16.15 -26.62
N GLN A 409 -1.55 -15.08 -27.07
CA GLN A 409 -0.10 -15.05 -27.27
C GLN A 409 0.65 -15.14 -25.93
N ALA A 410 0.18 -14.45 -24.88
CA ALA A 410 0.78 -14.50 -23.56
C ALA A 410 0.64 -15.90 -22.94
N GLU A 411 -0.53 -16.51 -23.03
CA GLU A 411 -0.77 -17.89 -22.58
C GLU A 411 0.12 -18.90 -23.30
N ALA A 412 0.22 -18.81 -24.63
CA ALA A 412 1.09 -19.66 -25.44
C ALA A 412 2.56 -19.51 -25.03
N TRP A 413 3.00 -18.26 -24.79
CA TRP A 413 4.37 -17.97 -24.34
C TRP A 413 4.63 -18.56 -22.93
N LEU A 414 3.69 -18.39 -22.00
CA LEU A 414 3.80 -18.93 -20.63
C LEU A 414 3.95 -20.44 -20.65
N HIS A 415 3.11 -21.15 -21.40
CA HIS A 415 3.19 -22.60 -21.55
C HIS A 415 4.51 -23.05 -22.19
N ALA A 416 4.98 -22.36 -23.24
CA ALA A 416 6.23 -22.68 -23.91
C ALA A 416 7.46 -22.50 -23.01
N ASN A 417 7.37 -21.59 -22.01
CA ASN A 417 8.44 -21.28 -21.06
C ASN A 417 8.27 -21.97 -19.69
N GLY A 418 7.34 -22.94 -19.59
CA GLY A 418 7.19 -23.77 -18.39
C GLY A 418 6.39 -23.15 -17.24
N TYR A 419 5.73 -22.01 -17.46
CA TYR A 419 4.80 -21.43 -16.49
C TYR A 419 3.46 -22.16 -16.55
N ALA A 420 3.33 -23.20 -15.73
CA ALA A 420 2.10 -24.01 -15.67
C ALA A 420 1.00 -23.35 -14.80
N GLN A 421 1.39 -22.38 -13.98
CA GLN A 421 0.50 -21.69 -13.05
C GLN A 421 0.55 -20.20 -13.35
N TYR A 422 -0.59 -19.59 -13.65
CA TYR A 422 -0.74 -18.16 -13.87
C TYR A 422 -2.20 -17.75 -13.61
N MET A 423 -2.41 -16.46 -13.44
CA MET A 423 -3.71 -15.90 -13.10
C MET A 423 -4.04 -14.69 -13.97
N PHE A 424 -5.33 -14.47 -14.19
CA PHE A 424 -5.87 -13.25 -14.78
C PHE A 424 -6.83 -12.57 -13.81
N ARG A 425 -6.69 -11.24 -13.67
CA ARG A 425 -7.47 -10.38 -12.75
C ARG A 425 -8.23 -9.30 -13.51
#